data_b44cda895a64fb05374c21ee69b16b54
#
_entry.id   b44cda895a64fb05374c21ee69b16b54
#
_cell.length_a   1.000
_cell.length_b   1.000
_cell.length_c   1.000
_cell.angle_alpha   90.00
_cell.angle_beta   90.00
_cell.angle_gamma   90.00
#
_symmetry.space_group_name_H-M   'P 1'
#
loop_
_entity.id
_entity.type
_entity.pdbx_description
1 polymer ?
#
loop_
_entity_poly.entity_id
_entity_poly.type
_entity_poly.pdbx_seq_one_letter_code
_entity_poly.pdbx_strand_id
1 'polypeptide(L)'
;MGKTLLMVSHDLSSISKYSDKVILLNQGTMVDEGEPKYIVDLYKRFLVHQEGNPEEEKKQKEEAAATISEEQEVAKKTAEEQKEQKEQKEQEVAGLALEAGCGFRMNPNVLEYGEKRAEITGIAIYDEKGLCTNTLEKGTRFRIAMKVKFHEEIQEPICAYTIKDARGTEITGTNTMYEQSDIKPKKPGDVITVTFEQELNLQGGEYLLSFGCTGYRDADFHVYHRLYDACSLTVVSTKNTVGFFDMNSKVTIEE
;
A
#
# COMPACT_ATOMS: atom_id res chain seq x y z
N MET A 1 37.49 -3.87 3.59
CA MET A 1 37.19 -2.45 3.38
C MET A 1 35.88 -2.37 2.63
N GLY A 2 34.84 -1.84 3.24
CA GLY A 2 33.56 -1.59 2.59
C GLY A 2 33.71 -0.47 1.54
N LYS A 3 33.05 -0.62 0.40
CA LYS A 3 32.97 0.43 -0.64
C LYS A 3 31.59 1.06 -0.56
N THR A 4 31.51 2.38 -0.61
CA THR A 4 30.25 3.11 -0.75
C THR A 4 29.92 3.21 -2.23
N LEU A 5 28.69 2.82 -2.61
CA LEU A 5 28.14 2.95 -3.94
C LEU A 5 27.06 4.03 -3.90
N LEU A 6 27.18 5.02 -4.78
CA LEU A 6 26.12 6.00 -5.01
C LEU A 6 25.38 5.63 -6.29
N MET A 7 24.07 5.45 -6.19
CA MET A 7 23.19 5.09 -7.31
C MET A 7 22.15 6.17 -7.50
N VAL A 8 21.93 6.62 -8.73
CA VAL A 8 20.85 7.53 -9.11
C VAL A 8 19.98 6.77 -10.11
N SER A 9 18.70 6.62 -9.82
CA SER A 9 17.75 5.89 -10.65
C SER A 9 16.33 6.43 -10.47
N HIS A 10 15.52 6.29 -11.50
CA HIS A 10 14.07 6.46 -11.44
C HIS A 10 13.34 5.10 -11.30
N ASP A 11 14.08 3.98 -11.36
CA ASP A 11 13.52 2.66 -11.10
C ASP A 11 13.47 2.40 -9.59
N LEU A 12 12.26 2.52 -9.03
CA LEU A 12 11.99 2.38 -7.61
C LEU A 12 12.28 0.96 -7.10
N SER A 13 12.15 -0.05 -7.97
CA SER A 13 12.45 -1.44 -7.62
C SER A 13 13.93 -1.64 -7.37
N SER A 14 14.79 -1.06 -8.23
CA SER A 14 16.24 -1.07 -8.04
C SER A 14 16.66 -0.29 -6.80
N ILE A 15 16.05 0.88 -6.56
CA ILE A 15 16.29 1.67 -5.34
C ILE A 15 15.96 0.84 -4.10
N SER A 16 14.76 0.24 -4.04
CA SER A 16 14.34 -0.58 -2.89
C SER A 16 15.24 -1.79 -2.65
N LYS A 17 15.75 -2.40 -3.73
CA LYS A 17 16.52 -3.65 -3.65
C LYS A 17 17.98 -3.47 -3.28
N TYR A 18 18.61 -2.39 -3.74
CA TYR A 18 20.07 -2.26 -3.70
C TYR A 18 20.57 -1.12 -2.79
N SER A 19 19.69 -0.27 -2.28
CA SER A 19 20.08 0.86 -1.43
C SER A 19 19.90 0.53 0.05
N ASP A 20 20.87 0.94 0.87
CA ASP A 20 20.73 0.93 2.34
C ASP A 20 20.09 2.22 2.84
N LYS A 21 20.29 3.32 2.09
CA LYS A 21 19.74 4.65 2.38
C LYS A 21 19.42 5.38 1.08
N VAL A 22 18.33 6.13 1.06
CA VAL A 22 17.86 6.89 -0.10
C VAL A 22 17.71 8.36 0.27
N ILE A 23 18.02 9.24 -0.67
CA ILE A 23 17.82 10.69 -0.60
C ILE A 23 16.84 11.07 -1.70
N LEU A 24 15.75 11.74 -1.33
CA LEU A 24 14.79 12.30 -2.27
C LEU A 24 15.18 13.73 -2.61
N LEU A 25 15.38 13.97 -3.89
CA LEU A 25 15.66 15.31 -4.42
C LEU A 25 14.48 15.80 -5.27
N ASN A 26 14.06 17.04 -5.06
CA ASN A 26 13.09 17.72 -5.91
C ASN A 26 13.64 19.08 -6.34
N GLN A 27 13.73 19.32 -7.65
CA GLN A 27 14.25 20.58 -8.24
C GLN A 27 15.59 21.05 -7.62
N GLY A 28 16.50 20.10 -7.35
CA GLY A 28 17.81 20.38 -6.78
C GLY A 28 17.84 20.58 -5.25
N THR A 29 16.70 20.49 -4.58
CA THR A 29 16.60 20.58 -3.11
C THR A 29 16.37 19.19 -2.53
N MET A 30 17.07 18.87 -1.42
CA MET A 30 16.83 17.67 -0.65
C MET A 30 15.50 17.80 0.09
N VAL A 31 14.58 16.89 -0.19
CA VAL A 31 13.26 16.84 0.43
C VAL A 31 13.31 16.04 1.72
N ASP A 32 13.90 14.82 1.63
CA ASP A 32 14.05 13.94 2.79
C ASP A 32 15.11 12.86 2.51
N GLU A 33 15.54 12.17 3.57
CA GLU A 33 16.44 11.02 3.49
C GLU A 33 16.04 9.93 4.50
N GLY A 34 16.21 8.68 4.13
CA GLY A 34 15.88 7.58 5.05
C GLY A 34 15.98 6.20 4.41
N GLU A 35 15.29 5.26 5.00
CA GLU A 35 15.18 3.90 4.48
C GLU A 35 14.51 3.87 3.10
N PRO A 36 14.92 2.95 2.20
CA PRO A 36 14.39 2.89 0.84
C PRO A 36 12.87 2.82 0.76
N LYS A 37 12.25 2.01 1.60
CA LYS A 37 10.80 1.85 1.66
C LYS A 37 10.08 3.18 1.93
N TYR A 38 10.51 3.88 2.97
CA TYR A 38 9.94 5.16 3.38
C TYR A 38 10.06 6.22 2.28
N ILE A 39 11.26 6.38 1.72
CA ILE A 39 11.52 7.40 0.70
C ILE A 39 10.83 7.07 -0.63
N VAL A 40 10.75 5.80 -1.02
CA VAL A 40 9.99 5.39 -2.21
C VAL A 40 8.50 5.68 -2.07
N ASP A 41 7.91 5.43 -0.89
CA ASP A 41 6.51 5.75 -0.64
C ASP A 41 6.29 7.29 -0.57
N LEU A 42 7.24 8.04 -0.03
CA LEU A 42 7.24 9.51 -0.06
C LEU A 42 7.31 10.05 -1.50
N TYR A 43 8.20 9.49 -2.34
CA TYR A 43 8.31 9.87 -3.75
C TYR A 43 7.04 9.59 -4.54
N LYS A 44 6.41 8.42 -4.33
CA LYS A 44 5.12 8.09 -4.95
C LYS A 44 4.03 9.12 -4.60
N ARG A 45 4.00 9.59 -3.34
CA ARG A 45 3.10 10.68 -2.92
C ARG A 45 3.43 12.00 -3.60
N PHE A 46 4.72 12.32 -3.72
CA PHE A 46 5.16 13.53 -4.42
C PHE A 46 4.70 13.56 -5.88
N LEU A 47 4.78 12.44 -6.59
CA LEU A 47 4.31 12.34 -7.97
C LEU A 47 2.81 12.63 -8.10
N VAL A 48 2.01 12.13 -7.17
CA VAL A 48 0.57 12.34 -7.15
C VAL A 48 0.21 13.80 -6.82
N HIS A 49 0.98 14.47 -5.96
CA HIS A 49 0.72 15.87 -5.57
C HIS A 49 1.22 16.89 -6.61
N GLN A 50 2.18 16.54 -7.46
CA GLN A 50 2.59 17.40 -8.58
C GLN A 50 1.53 17.50 -9.69
N GLU A 51 0.59 16.56 -9.73
CA GLU A 51 -0.57 16.60 -10.64
C GLU A 51 -1.80 17.33 -10.05
N GLY A 52 -1.77 17.74 -8.75
CA GLY A 52 -2.87 18.37 -8.00
C GLY A 52 -2.50 19.66 -7.30
N ASN A 53 -3.04 20.75 -7.83
CA ASN A 53 -3.28 22.09 -7.26
C ASN A 53 -2.18 22.80 -6.42
N PRO A 54 -1.58 23.90 -6.95
CA PRO A 54 -0.51 24.68 -6.30
C PRO A 54 -0.93 25.47 -5.04
N GLU A 55 -2.19 25.53 -4.68
CA GLU A 55 -2.68 26.37 -3.56
C GLU A 55 -2.59 25.69 -2.19
N GLU A 56 -2.57 24.36 -2.14
CA GLU A 56 -2.44 23.61 -0.88
C GLU A 56 -0.99 23.55 -0.36
N GLU A 57 0.00 23.60 -1.26
CA GLU A 57 1.43 23.62 -0.87
C GLU A 57 1.84 24.87 -0.06
N LYS A 58 1.16 26.01 -0.24
CA LYS A 58 1.49 27.25 0.50
C LYS A 58 1.04 27.18 1.96
N LYS A 59 -0.09 26.54 2.26
CA LYS A 59 -0.60 26.43 3.63
C LYS A 59 0.24 25.48 4.49
N GLN A 60 0.72 24.38 3.93
CA GLN A 60 1.53 23.40 4.69
C GLN A 60 2.96 23.88 4.94
N LYS A 61 3.54 24.75 4.05
CA LYS A 61 4.85 25.35 4.26
C LYS A 61 4.84 26.46 5.32
N GLU A 62 3.74 27.20 5.46
CA GLU A 62 3.60 28.22 6.50
C GLU A 62 3.36 27.61 7.91
N GLU A 63 2.66 26.48 8.01
CA GLU A 63 2.49 25.74 9.26
C GLU A 63 3.78 25.07 9.75
N ALA A 64 4.61 24.54 8.85
CA ALA A 64 5.90 23.92 9.21
C ALA A 64 6.96 24.92 9.65
N ALA A 65 6.90 26.17 9.19
CA ALA A 65 7.87 27.22 9.55
C ALA A 65 7.56 27.92 10.88
N ALA A 66 6.34 27.85 11.37
CA ALA A 66 5.92 28.50 12.63
C ALA A 66 6.27 27.68 13.89
N THR A 67 6.69 26.42 13.76
CA THR A 67 6.84 25.48 14.89
C THR A 67 8.23 25.47 15.54
N ILE A 68 9.18 26.31 15.10
CA ILE A 68 10.58 26.27 15.59
C ILE A 68 10.86 27.19 16.79
N SER A 69 9.92 28.00 17.28
CA SER A 69 10.22 29.02 18.29
C SER A 69 9.55 28.90 19.65
N GLU A 70 8.86 27.80 20.00
CA GLU A 70 8.19 27.64 21.30
C GLU A 70 8.42 26.28 21.99
N GLU A 71 9.65 25.84 22.11
CA GLU A 71 10.00 24.46 22.54
C GLU A 71 10.12 24.22 24.05
N GLN A 72 9.60 24.97 24.96
CA GLN A 72 9.76 24.65 26.41
C GLN A 72 8.51 24.52 27.28
N GLU A 73 7.33 24.87 26.84
CA GLU A 73 6.09 24.67 27.64
C GLU A 73 5.07 23.67 27.07
N VAL A 74 5.29 23.14 25.87
CA VAL A 74 4.35 22.27 25.13
C VAL A 74 4.53 20.76 25.39
N ALA A 75 5.66 20.34 25.93
CA ALA A 75 6.06 18.92 26.02
C ALA A 75 5.09 17.99 26.83
N LYS A 76 4.20 18.52 27.64
CA LYS A 76 3.21 17.69 28.37
C LYS A 76 1.85 17.59 27.67
N LYS A 77 1.42 18.64 26.97
CA LYS A 77 0.17 18.61 26.19
C LYS A 77 0.31 17.82 24.91
N THR A 78 1.46 17.89 24.26
CA THR A 78 1.76 17.17 23.01
C THR A 78 1.76 15.65 23.16
N ALA A 79 2.11 15.13 24.34
CA ALA A 79 2.12 13.68 24.60
C ALA A 79 0.70 13.09 24.74
N GLU A 80 -0.25 13.84 25.27
CA GLU A 80 -1.65 13.41 25.38
C GLU A 80 -2.35 13.53 24.03
N GLU A 81 -2.16 14.61 23.30
CA GLU A 81 -2.72 14.81 21.94
C GLU A 81 -2.16 13.80 20.92
N GLN A 82 -0.86 13.48 20.99
CA GLN A 82 -0.26 12.43 20.16
C GLN A 82 -0.78 11.03 20.52
N LYS A 83 -1.12 10.79 21.79
CA LYS A 83 -1.68 9.52 22.22
C LYS A 83 -3.13 9.37 21.76
N GLU A 84 -3.93 10.42 21.87
CA GLU A 84 -5.31 10.45 21.37
C GLU A 84 -5.37 10.34 19.84
N GLN A 85 -4.50 11.02 19.11
CA GLN A 85 -4.40 10.91 17.65
C GLN A 85 -3.95 9.50 17.22
N LYS A 86 -3.05 8.88 17.98
CA LYS A 86 -2.61 7.51 17.72
C LYS A 86 -3.73 6.49 17.99
N GLU A 87 -4.47 6.65 19.10
CA GLU A 87 -5.60 5.78 19.44
C GLU A 87 -6.77 5.95 18.45
N GLN A 88 -7.06 7.17 17.99
CA GLN A 88 -8.06 7.42 16.93
C GLN A 88 -7.64 6.77 15.60
N LYS A 89 -6.38 6.90 15.21
CA LYS A 89 -5.85 6.29 13.99
C LYS A 89 -5.85 4.77 14.06
N GLU A 90 -5.53 4.19 15.21
CA GLU A 90 -5.61 2.74 15.43
C GLU A 90 -7.07 2.23 15.36
N GLN A 91 -8.05 3.00 15.83
CA GLN A 91 -9.47 2.66 15.71
C GLN A 91 -10.00 2.79 14.28
N GLU A 92 -9.61 3.82 13.53
CA GLU A 92 -9.95 3.97 12.11
C GLU A 92 -9.37 2.83 11.27
N VAL A 93 -8.10 2.48 11.50
CA VAL A 93 -7.43 1.37 10.81
C VAL A 93 -8.07 0.02 11.16
N ALA A 94 -8.45 -0.19 12.42
CA ALA A 94 -9.17 -1.40 12.82
C ALA A 94 -10.55 -1.50 12.15
N GLY A 95 -11.20 -0.36 11.85
CA GLY A 95 -12.45 -0.29 11.11
C GLY A 95 -12.35 -0.72 9.65
N LEU A 96 -11.15 -0.76 9.09
CA LEU A 96 -10.90 -1.23 7.71
C LEU A 96 -10.96 -2.78 7.56
N ALA A 97 -10.97 -3.56 8.63
CA ALA A 97 -11.21 -4.99 8.53
C ALA A 97 -12.66 -5.25 8.13
N LEU A 98 -12.89 -5.98 7.01
CA LEU A 98 -14.24 -6.27 6.50
C LEU A 98 -15.10 -7.08 7.48
N GLU A 99 -14.47 -7.89 8.31
CA GLU A 99 -15.11 -8.71 9.32
C GLU A 99 -14.51 -8.43 10.70
N ALA A 100 -15.29 -7.86 11.58
CA ALA A 100 -14.88 -7.64 12.96
C ALA A 100 -14.70 -8.98 13.69
N GLY A 101 -13.57 -9.16 14.36
CA GLY A 101 -13.29 -10.34 15.18
C GLY A 101 -12.73 -11.55 14.41
N CYS A 102 -12.45 -11.43 13.11
CA CYS A 102 -11.64 -12.42 12.40
C CYS A 102 -10.14 -12.24 12.75
N GLY A 103 -9.34 -13.28 12.49
CA GLY A 103 -7.89 -13.26 12.75
C GLY A 103 -7.09 -12.29 11.86
N PHE A 104 -7.78 -11.50 11.04
CA PHE A 104 -7.19 -10.54 10.13
C PHE A 104 -6.66 -9.31 10.86
N ARG A 105 -5.43 -8.94 10.57
CA ARG A 105 -4.76 -7.81 11.23
C ARG A 105 -4.36 -6.75 10.20
N MET A 106 -4.82 -5.55 10.44
CA MET A 106 -4.39 -4.36 9.72
C MET A 106 -3.06 -3.85 10.27
N ASN A 107 -2.29 -3.19 9.41
CA ASN A 107 -1.09 -2.47 9.83
C ASN A 107 -1.51 -1.15 10.51
N PRO A 108 -1.19 -0.92 11.79
CA PRO A 108 -1.55 0.33 12.47
C PRO A 108 -0.84 1.57 11.87
N ASN A 109 0.24 1.36 11.13
CA ASN A 109 1.02 2.40 10.47
C ASN A 109 0.74 2.47 8.96
N VAL A 110 -0.47 2.09 8.54
CA VAL A 110 -0.87 2.20 7.13
C VAL A 110 -0.66 3.62 6.62
N LEU A 111 -0.08 3.71 5.43
CA LEU A 111 0.12 4.96 4.75
C LEU A 111 -1.02 5.17 3.77
N GLU A 112 -1.84 6.17 4.03
CA GLU A 112 -3.04 6.48 3.28
C GLU A 112 -2.89 7.79 2.51
N TYR A 113 -3.34 7.82 1.22
CA TYR A 113 -3.48 9.04 0.46
C TYR A 113 -4.48 8.88 -0.70
N GLY A 114 -4.83 9.98 -1.35
CA GLY A 114 -5.73 10.09 -2.49
C GLY A 114 -6.79 11.16 -2.29
N GLU A 115 -7.52 11.44 -3.36
CA GLU A 115 -8.55 12.47 -3.40
C GLU A 115 -9.81 12.13 -2.59
N LYS A 116 -9.95 10.88 -2.12
CA LYS A 116 -11.14 10.34 -1.42
C LYS A 116 -12.48 10.47 -2.19
N ARG A 117 -12.44 10.60 -3.50
CA ARG A 117 -13.64 10.55 -4.36
C ARG A 117 -14.26 9.16 -4.39
N ALA A 118 -13.44 8.13 -4.24
CA ALA A 118 -13.81 6.77 -3.86
C ALA A 118 -12.89 6.34 -2.72
N GLU A 119 -13.41 5.62 -1.74
CA GLU A 119 -12.72 5.29 -0.51
C GLU A 119 -12.74 3.77 -0.27
N ILE A 120 -11.59 3.18 0.02
CA ILE A 120 -11.49 1.79 0.47
C ILE A 120 -11.94 1.76 1.93
N THR A 121 -13.09 1.17 2.18
CA THR A 121 -13.73 1.13 3.50
C THR A 121 -13.63 -0.23 4.18
N GLY A 122 -12.99 -1.21 3.52
CA GLY A 122 -12.79 -2.53 4.11
C GLY A 122 -11.88 -3.41 3.28
N ILE A 123 -11.11 -4.25 3.97
CA ILE A 123 -10.18 -5.21 3.39
C ILE A 123 -10.30 -6.55 4.14
N ALA A 124 -10.17 -7.66 3.42
CA ALA A 124 -10.03 -8.99 4.00
C ALA A 124 -9.21 -9.90 3.10
N ILE A 125 -8.57 -10.89 3.72
CA ILE A 125 -7.96 -12.02 3.04
C ILE A 125 -8.67 -13.28 3.53
N TYR A 126 -9.03 -14.18 2.62
CA TYR A 126 -9.70 -15.43 2.91
C TYR A 126 -8.89 -16.59 2.39
N ASP A 127 -8.76 -17.63 3.21
CA ASP A 127 -8.20 -18.91 2.79
C ASP A 127 -9.19 -19.68 1.86
N GLU A 128 -8.78 -20.86 1.41
CA GLU A 128 -9.60 -21.73 0.53
C GLU A 128 -10.92 -22.19 1.19
N LYS A 129 -10.99 -22.21 2.53
CA LYS A 129 -12.18 -22.57 3.31
C LYS A 129 -13.09 -21.36 3.58
N GLY A 130 -12.66 -20.16 3.16
CA GLY A 130 -13.37 -18.92 3.42
C GLY A 130 -13.13 -18.33 4.80
N LEU A 131 -12.12 -18.81 5.53
CA LEU A 131 -11.73 -18.23 6.81
C LEU A 131 -10.93 -16.94 6.58
N CYS A 132 -11.33 -15.87 7.21
CA CYS A 132 -10.64 -14.60 7.17
C CYS A 132 -9.35 -14.67 8.01
N THR A 133 -8.18 -14.48 7.37
CA THR A 133 -6.87 -14.66 8.02
C THR A 133 -5.76 -13.95 7.25
N ASN A 134 -4.67 -13.58 7.96
CA ASN A 134 -3.43 -13.12 7.35
C ASN A 134 -2.42 -14.25 7.10
N THR A 135 -2.74 -15.49 7.49
CA THR A 135 -1.82 -16.62 7.36
C THR A 135 -2.40 -17.63 6.37
N LEU A 136 -1.67 -17.89 5.32
CA LEU A 136 -2.08 -18.76 4.22
C LEU A 136 -1.04 -19.86 3.97
N GLU A 137 -1.49 -21.01 3.51
CA GLU A 137 -0.62 -22.11 3.10
C GLU A 137 -0.28 -22.01 1.60
N LYS A 138 0.99 -22.17 1.27
CA LYS A 138 1.48 -22.19 -0.12
C LYS A 138 0.81 -23.31 -0.91
N GLY A 139 0.41 -23.00 -2.15
CA GLY A 139 -0.24 -23.96 -3.07
C GLY A 139 -1.74 -24.05 -2.87
N THR A 140 -2.33 -23.31 -1.94
CA THR A 140 -3.78 -23.24 -1.76
C THR A 140 -4.38 -22.06 -2.51
N ARG A 141 -5.69 -22.08 -2.74
CA ARG A 141 -6.43 -20.92 -3.26
C ARG A 141 -6.73 -19.95 -2.14
N PHE A 142 -6.72 -18.67 -2.47
CA PHE A 142 -7.08 -17.61 -1.54
C PHE A 142 -7.78 -16.46 -2.26
N ARG A 143 -8.43 -15.61 -1.50
CA ARG A 143 -9.13 -14.43 -2.00
C ARG A 143 -8.68 -13.19 -1.23
N ILE A 144 -8.47 -12.12 -1.97
CA ILE A 144 -8.30 -10.77 -1.44
C ILE A 144 -9.57 -10.01 -1.76
N ALA A 145 -10.24 -9.46 -0.75
CA ALA A 145 -11.44 -8.66 -0.92
C ALA A 145 -11.19 -7.22 -0.46
N MET A 146 -11.67 -6.26 -1.23
CA MET A 146 -11.68 -4.84 -0.87
C MET A 146 -13.05 -4.25 -1.10
N LYS A 147 -13.57 -3.51 -0.12
CA LYS A 147 -14.83 -2.78 -0.18
C LYS A 147 -14.54 -1.33 -0.50
N VAL A 148 -15.20 -0.79 -1.50
CA VAL A 148 -15.02 0.59 -1.95
C VAL A 148 -16.35 1.31 -1.92
N LYS A 149 -16.37 2.49 -1.28
CA LYS A 149 -17.50 3.43 -1.27
C LYS A 149 -17.19 4.61 -2.18
N PHE A 150 -18.15 4.99 -3.01
CA PHE A 150 -18.01 6.12 -3.93
C PHE A 150 -18.68 7.36 -3.35
N HIS A 151 -17.95 8.48 -3.35
CA HIS A 151 -18.44 9.78 -2.89
C HIS A 151 -18.80 10.71 -4.04
N GLU A 152 -18.27 10.42 -5.23
CA GLU A 152 -18.54 11.13 -6.47
C GLU A 152 -18.87 10.15 -7.61
N GLU A 153 -19.33 10.69 -8.75
CA GLU A 153 -19.50 9.88 -9.95
C GLU A 153 -18.15 9.57 -10.59
N ILE A 154 -17.89 8.27 -10.82
CA ILE A 154 -16.67 7.77 -11.45
C ILE A 154 -17.03 6.81 -12.56
N GLN A 155 -16.58 7.11 -13.80
CA GLN A 155 -16.94 6.37 -14.98
C GLN A 155 -16.23 5.01 -15.07
N GLU A 156 -14.93 4.99 -14.82
CA GLU A 156 -14.06 3.83 -14.99
C GLU A 156 -13.16 3.64 -13.76
N PRO A 157 -13.73 3.21 -12.61
CA PRO A 157 -12.89 2.95 -11.43
C PRO A 157 -12.07 1.69 -11.62
N ILE A 158 -10.80 1.74 -11.22
CA ILE A 158 -9.85 0.64 -11.28
C ILE A 158 -9.44 0.29 -9.86
N CYS A 159 -9.70 -0.94 -9.44
CA CYS A 159 -9.28 -1.45 -8.14
C CYS A 159 -8.06 -2.35 -8.31
N ALA A 160 -7.09 -2.19 -7.41
CA ALA A 160 -5.80 -2.87 -7.48
C ALA A 160 -5.33 -3.35 -6.12
N TYR A 161 -4.51 -4.41 -6.12
CA TYR A 161 -3.65 -4.76 -4.99
C TYR A 161 -2.21 -4.99 -5.46
N THR A 162 -1.27 -4.85 -4.53
CA THR A 162 0.16 -5.16 -4.73
C THR A 162 0.68 -5.92 -3.53
N ILE A 163 1.43 -7.00 -3.76
CA ILE A 163 2.15 -7.76 -2.74
C ILE A 163 3.62 -7.38 -2.82
N LYS A 164 4.22 -7.03 -1.68
CA LYS A 164 5.62 -6.63 -1.53
C LYS A 164 6.34 -7.53 -0.53
N ASP A 165 7.66 -7.61 -0.64
CA ASP A 165 8.50 -8.14 0.43
C ASP A 165 8.65 -7.14 1.60
N ALA A 166 9.28 -7.57 2.70
CA ALA A 166 9.53 -6.72 3.85
C ALA A 166 10.46 -5.52 3.57
N ARG A 167 11.18 -5.52 2.43
CA ARG A 167 12.02 -4.41 1.98
C ARG A 167 11.28 -3.41 1.11
N GLY A 168 10.00 -3.67 0.82
CA GLY A 168 9.18 -2.83 -0.05
C GLY A 168 9.32 -3.15 -1.54
N THR A 169 10.04 -4.22 -1.92
CA THR A 169 10.12 -4.66 -3.31
C THR A 169 8.77 -5.22 -3.75
N GLU A 170 8.21 -4.70 -4.83
CA GLU A 170 6.97 -5.20 -5.40
C GLU A 170 7.22 -6.59 -6.03
N ILE A 171 6.52 -7.60 -5.54
CA ILE A 171 6.67 -8.99 -5.97
C ILE A 171 5.64 -9.33 -7.04
N THR A 172 4.40 -8.94 -6.82
CA THR A 172 3.28 -9.17 -7.73
C THR A 172 2.13 -8.25 -7.38
N GLY A 173 1.21 -8.12 -8.29
CA GLY A 173 -0.01 -7.35 -8.12
C GLY A 173 -0.81 -7.35 -9.41
N THR A 174 -2.08 -6.98 -9.31
CA THR A 174 -2.93 -6.82 -10.48
C THR A 174 -4.02 -5.80 -10.20
N ASN A 175 -4.84 -5.52 -11.20
CA ASN A 175 -5.98 -4.62 -11.11
C ASN A 175 -7.14 -5.12 -11.99
N THR A 176 -8.31 -4.54 -11.78
CA THR A 176 -9.53 -4.94 -12.51
C THR A 176 -9.43 -4.72 -14.01
N MET A 177 -8.67 -3.71 -14.47
CA MET A 177 -8.47 -3.44 -15.88
C MET A 177 -7.59 -4.52 -16.54
N TYR A 178 -6.46 -4.91 -15.93
CA TYR A 178 -5.59 -5.96 -16.46
C TYR A 178 -6.29 -7.32 -16.50
N GLU A 179 -7.14 -7.60 -15.52
CA GLU A 179 -7.94 -8.82 -15.47
C GLU A 179 -9.22 -8.75 -16.30
N GLN A 180 -9.40 -7.69 -17.11
CA GLN A 180 -10.56 -7.49 -18.00
C GLN A 180 -11.90 -7.59 -17.25
N SER A 181 -11.91 -7.12 -16.01
CA SER A 181 -13.05 -7.12 -15.09
C SER A 181 -13.47 -5.68 -14.82
N ASP A 182 -13.90 -4.98 -15.87
CA ASP A 182 -14.21 -3.56 -15.82
C ASP A 182 -15.37 -3.28 -14.86
N ILE A 183 -15.15 -2.30 -14.00
CA ILE A 183 -16.18 -1.83 -13.08
C ILE A 183 -17.04 -0.79 -13.82
N LYS A 184 -18.35 -1.06 -13.89
CA LYS A 184 -19.31 -0.11 -14.49
C LYS A 184 -19.31 1.22 -13.74
N PRO A 185 -19.72 2.34 -14.38
CA PRO A 185 -19.84 3.64 -13.75
C PRO A 185 -20.52 3.59 -12.37
N LYS A 186 -20.00 4.34 -11.42
CA LYS A 186 -20.48 4.43 -10.05
C LYS A 186 -20.96 5.82 -9.74
N LYS A 187 -21.98 5.91 -8.89
CA LYS A 187 -22.58 7.15 -8.40
C LYS A 187 -22.24 7.40 -6.93
N PRO A 188 -22.38 8.65 -6.46
CA PRO A 188 -22.24 8.95 -5.05
C PRO A 188 -23.16 8.06 -4.19
N GLY A 189 -22.59 7.43 -3.16
CA GLY A 189 -23.26 6.50 -2.26
C GLY A 189 -23.19 5.03 -2.67
N ASP A 190 -22.77 4.71 -3.88
CA ASP A 190 -22.56 3.32 -4.30
C ASP A 190 -21.46 2.68 -3.47
N VAL A 191 -21.64 1.39 -3.16
CA VAL A 191 -20.66 0.57 -2.45
C VAL A 191 -20.50 -0.73 -3.22
N ILE A 192 -19.25 -1.11 -3.50
CA ILE A 192 -18.94 -2.38 -4.14
C ILE A 192 -17.92 -3.17 -3.31
N THR A 193 -17.90 -4.48 -3.51
CA THR A 193 -16.79 -5.33 -3.05
C THR A 193 -16.13 -5.95 -4.27
N VAL A 194 -14.82 -5.71 -4.40
CA VAL A 194 -13.99 -6.32 -5.44
C VAL A 194 -13.21 -7.45 -4.80
N THR A 195 -13.27 -8.63 -5.43
CA THR A 195 -12.58 -9.84 -4.95
C THR A 195 -11.63 -10.35 -6.02
N PHE A 196 -10.37 -10.53 -5.64
CA PHE A 196 -9.35 -11.18 -6.45
C PHE A 196 -9.14 -12.60 -5.91
N GLU A 197 -9.28 -13.62 -6.76
CA GLU A 197 -9.08 -15.02 -6.41
C GLU A 197 -7.92 -15.61 -7.20
N GLN A 198 -6.98 -16.22 -6.50
CA GLN A 198 -5.78 -16.80 -7.10
C GLN A 198 -5.20 -17.95 -6.27
N GLU A 199 -4.24 -18.67 -6.87
CA GLU A 199 -3.42 -19.66 -6.19
C GLU A 199 -2.18 -19.01 -5.57
N LEU A 200 -1.82 -19.43 -4.36
CA LEU A 200 -0.68 -18.88 -3.61
C LEU A 200 0.61 -19.62 -3.97
N ASN A 201 1.33 -19.11 -4.95
CA ASN A 201 2.60 -19.68 -5.41
C ASN A 201 3.84 -18.94 -4.88
N LEU A 202 3.66 -18.02 -3.91
CA LEU A 202 4.76 -17.34 -3.22
C LEU A 202 5.54 -18.32 -2.32
N GLN A 203 6.81 -18.03 -2.10
CA GLN A 203 7.62 -18.75 -1.11
C GLN A 203 7.12 -18.46 0.31
N GLY A 204 7.45 -19.36 1.26
CA GLY A 204 7.17 -19.11 2.68
C GLY A 204 7.90 -17.86 3.18
N GLY A 205 7.17 -17.00 3.91
CA GLY A 205 7.70 -15.74 4.43
C GLY A 205 6.64 -14.72 4.75
N GLU A 206 7.10 -13.52 5.12
CA GLU A 206 6.25 -12.37 5.42
C GLU A 206 6.22 -11.40 4.22
N TYR A 207 5.02 -10.98 3.87
CA TYR A 207 4.75 -10.04 2.79
C TYR A 207 3.86 -8.91 3.28
N LEU A 208 3.82 -7.82 2.51
CA LEU A 208 2.98 -6.66 2.77
C LEU A 208 2.04 -6.45 1.60
N LEU A 209 0.79 -6.12 1.88
CA LEU A 209 -0.22 -5.82 0.88
C LEU A 209 -0.55 -4.34 0.87
N SER A 210 -0.61 -3.80 -0.34
CA SER A 210 -1.08 -2.44 -0.62
C SER A 210 -2.30 -2.51 -1.53
N PHE A 211 -3.21 -1.53 -1.38
CA PHE A 211 -4.46 -1.47 -2.13
C PHE A 211 -4.62 -0.11 -2.78
N GLY A 212 -5.35 -0.04 -3.89
CA GLY A 212 -5.64 1.19 -4.59
C GLY A 212 -6.98 1.19 -5.28
N CYS A 213 -7.65 2.35 -5.25
CA CYS A 213 -8.74 2.69 -6.12
C CYS A 213 -8.32 3.92 -6.93
N THR A 214 -8.27 3.76 -8.25
CA THR A 214 -7.77 4.74 -9.22
C THR A 214 -8.71 4.82 -10.40
N GLY A 215 -8.40 5.63 -11.40
CA GLY A 215 -9.12 5.68 -12.66
C GLY A 215 -8.59 6.76 -13.59
N TYR A 216 -9.24 6.91 -14.74
CA TYR A 216 -8.92 7.95 -15.70
C TYR A 216 -10.06 8.96 -15.79
N ARG A 217 -9.72 10.24 -15.93
CA ARG A 217 -10.65 11.32 -16.22
C ARG A 217 -10.00 12.22 -17.28
N ASP A 218 -10.68 12.42 -18.40
CA ASP A 218 -10.17 13.23 -19.51
C ASP A 218 -8.75 12.81 -19.97
N ALA A 219 -8.45 11.51 -19.93
CA ALA A 219 -7.15 10.87 -20.16
C ALA A 219 -6.11 11.03 -19.04
N ASP A 220 -6.37 11.80 -18.00
CA ASP A 220 -5.49 11.94 -16.85
C ASP A 220 -5.71 10.81 -15.82
N PHE A 221 -4.61 10.32 -15.24
CA PHE A 221 -4.66 9.28 -14.22
C PHE A 221 -4.87 9.89 -12.84
N HIS A 222 -5.94 9.44 -12.15
CA HIS A 222 -6.30 9.91 -10.81
C HIS A 222 -6.20 8.81 -9.77
N VAL A 223 -5.67 9.16 -8.60
CA VAL A 223 -5.65 8.28 -7.42
C VAL A 223 -6.76 8.70 -6.47
N TYR A 224 -7.84 7.94 -6.44
CA TYR A 224 -8.96 8.23 -5.55
C TYR A 224 -8.65 7.84 -4.11
N HIS A 225 -8.06 6.65 -3.90
CA HIS A 225 -7.65 6.21 -2.58
C HIS A 225 -6.55 5.16 -2.68
N ARG A 226 -5.53 5.27 -1.85
CA ARG A 226 -4.45 4.30 -1.77
C ARG A 226 -4.05 4.01 -0.32
N LEU A 227 -3.89 2.73 -0.03
CA LEU A 227 -3.43 2.22 1.25
C LEU A 227 -2.14 1.44 1.02
N TYR A 228 -1.01 1.99 1.45
CA TYR A 228 0.26 1.29 1.39
C TYR A 228 0.47 0.45 2.63
N ASP A 229 0.95 -0.80 2.40
CA ASP A 229 1.27 -1.75 3.45
C ASP A 229 0.12 -1.90 4.45
N ALA A 230 -1.10 -1.96 3.92
CA ALA A 230 -2.33 -1.97 4.72
C ALA A 230 -2.42 -3.18 5.66
N CYS A 231 -1.85 -4.31 5.27
CA CYS A 231 -1.78 -5.51 6.12
C CYS A 231 -0.57 -6.37 5.76
N SER A 232 -0.18 -7.25 6.68
CA SER A 232 0.78 -8.32 6.43
C SER A 232 0.09 -9.56 5.89
N LEU A 233 0.83 -10.38 5.16
CA LEU A 233 0.46 -11.73 4.72
C LEU A 233 1.60 -12.68 5.08
N THR A 234 1.33 -13.65 5.94
CA THR A 234 2.25 -14.74 6.28
C THR A 234 1.98 -15.93 5.38
N VAL A 235 2.96 -16.35 4.60
CA VAL A 235 2.89 -17.55 3.78
C VAL A 235 3.61 -18.68 4.50
N VAL A 236 2.87 -19.73 4.87
CA VAL A 236 3.44 -20.95 5.45
C VAL A 236 3.73 -21.95 4.34
N SER A 237 4.95 -22.49 4.32
CA SER A 237 5.36 -23.46 3.31
C SER A 237 6.31 -24.50 3.89
N THR A 238 6.09 -25.76 3.52
CA THR A 238 7.00 -26.88 3.80
C THR A 238 8.05 -27.05 2.69
N LYS A 239 7.87 -26.38 1.54
CA LYS A 239 8.74 -26.42 0.38
C LYS A 239 9.07 -25.01 -0.09
N ASN A 240 10.31 -24.59 0.05
CA ASN A 240 10.82 -23.36 -0.53
C ASN A 240 11.79 -23.67 -1.68
N THR A 241 11.55 -23.02 -2.82
CA THR A 241 12.43 -23.06 -3.99
C THR A 241 13.20 -21.75 -4.11
N VAL A 242 13.92 -21.53 -5.21
CA VAL A 242 14.69 -20.31 -5.44
C VAL A 242 13.75 -19.19 -5.95
N GLY A 243 13.98 -17.96 -5.52
CA GLY A 243 13.24 -16.79 -5.98
C GLY A 243 11.96 -16.53 -5.17
N PHE A 244 11.02 -15.80 -5.75
CA PHE A 244 9.76 -15.40 -5.08
C PHE A 244 8.60 -16.35 -5.32
N PHE A 245 8.61 -17.08 -6.44
CA PHE A 245 7.54 -17.95 -6.87
C PHE A 245 8.01 -19.39 -7.03
N ASP A 246 7.13 -20.33 -6.69
CA ASP A 246 7.27 -21.72 -7.07
C ASP A 246 6.49 -21.98 -8.37
N MET A 247 7.18 -22.38 -9.41
CA MET A 247 6.57 -22.72 -10.71
C MET A 247 5.90 -24.08 -10.72
N ASN A 248 5.90 -24.81 -9.56
CA ASN A 248 5.31 -26.14 -9.41
C ASN A 248 5.80 -27.14 -10.48
N SER A 249 7.11 -27.11 -10.76
CA SER A 249 7.72 -27.94 -11.80
C SER A 249 7.54 -29.43 -11.51
N LYS A 250 7.16 -30.18 -12.53
CA LYS A 250 7.20 -31.65 -12.53
C LYS A 250 8.54 -32.11 -13.12
N VAL A 251 9.20 -33.03 -12.44
CA VAL A 251 10.47 -33.61 -12.90
C VAL A 251 10.23 -35.06 -13.29
N THR A 252 10.63 -35.44 -14.51
CA THR A 252 10.66 -36.83 -14.97
C THR A 252 12.11 -37.21 -15.19
N ILE A 253 12.53 -38.39 -14.72
CA ILE A 253 13.84 -38.94 -14.91
C ILE A 253 13.66 -40.21 -15.73
N GLU A 254 14.27 -40.25 -16.92
CA GLU A 254 14.33 -41.45 -17.80
C GLU A 254 15.74 -42.00 -17.68
N GLU A 255 15.88 -43.33 -17.39
CA GLU A 255 17.15 -44.07 -17.27
C GLU A 255 17.43 -44.87 -18.52
#